data_2075dd3c625cef107db192a09057585f
#
_entry.id   2075dd3c625cef107db192a09057585f
#
_cell.length_a   1.000
_cell.length_b   1.000
_cell.length_c   1.000
_cell.angle_alpha   90.00
_cell.angle_beta   90.00
_cell.angle_gamma   90.00
#
_symmetry.space_group_name_H-M   'P 1'
#
loop_
_entity.id
_entity.type
_entity.pdbx_description
1 polymer ?
#
loop_
_entity_poly.entity_id
_entity_poly.type
_entity_poly.pdbx_seq_one_letter_code
_entity_poly.pdbx_strand_id
1 'polypeptide(L)'
;MLPLRLVTAHVRAQPLRFGLTSGSVALALFLYCTLQTVLTSLDGLVSGASGNRLITSSAVSLFQSLPIAGLERVRGARIDGVRRVGHWTWFDGVYRDPKEFFPRFGVDVPTFRAQYGDGAPSGAEYLLEAAEWDRFEREKAGCIIGRGLADRYGLKVGDPMVLDGTIYPGTWRFTIVAIYASDNPTYDEETMYFHWSYLNEQLGRVDSCGTFTIDLEPGADPARICEEVDALFRNSGNRTLTQLESAFSAQFIQMWGNIGLLFDFIGYAVVFATFVISLNTMLLSVRERVKEVGVLKTLGFPTAGVRRLYLVEAFTVCGGGALCGAGLARLLWHGQPIRLATVIFPEFLVTDATLVEAL
;
A
#
# COMPACT_ATOMS: atom_id res chain seq x y z
N MET A 1 -15.87 25.17 -40.21
CA MET A 1 -16.09 24.97 -38.76
C MET A 1 -17.28 24.02 -38.61
N LEU A 2 -17.06 22.81 -38.13
CA LEU A 2 -18.17 21.90 -37.85
C LEU A 2 -18.99 22.46 -36.69
N PRO A 3 -20.29 22.44 -36.78
CA PRO A 3 -21.13 23.06 -35.78
C PRO A 3 -21.20 22.19 -34.55
N LEU A 4 -20.38 22.50 -33.55
CA LEU A 4 -20.55 22.02 -32.15
C LEU A 4 -22.03 22.12 -31.72
N ARG A 5 -22.74 23.08 -32.29
CA ARG A 5 -24.21 23.22 -32.12
C ARG A 5 -25.01 22.00 -32.62
N LEU A 6 -24.56 21.28 -33.66
CA LEU A 6 -25.23 20.07 -34.12
C LEU A 6 -24.99 18.91 -33.13
N VAL A 7 -23.77 18.76 -32.62
CA VAL A 7 -23.45 17.74 -31.59
C VAL A 7 -24.27 17.98 -30.32
N THR A 8 -24.34 19.22 -29.85
CA THR A 8 -25.15 19.55 -28.65
C THR A 8 -26.67 19.38 -28.89
N ALA A 9 -27.15 19.64 -30.09
CA ALA A 9 -28.54 19.37 -30.44
C ALA A 9 -28.84 17.86 -30.45
N HIS A 10 -27.95 17.05 -30.99
CA HIS A 10 -28.04 15.58 -30.99
C HIS A 10 -28.05 15.01 -29.58
N VAL A 11 -27.12 15.45 -28.72
CA VAL A 11 -27.06 15.01 -27.31
C VAL A 11 -28.36 15.35 -26.57
N ARG A 12 -28.91 16.54 -26.81
CA ARG A 12 -30.22 16.97 -26.23
C ARG A 12 -31.40 16.19 -26.78
N ALA A 13 -31.36 15.70 -28.01
CA ALA A 13 -32.44 14.93 -28.62
C ALA A 13 -32.60 13.51 -28.01
N GLN A 14 -31.50 12.93 -27.51
CA GLN A 14 -31.48 11.58 -26.89
C GLN A 14 -30.71 11.56 -25.58
N PRO A 15 -31.12 12.30 -24.53
CA PRO A 15 -30.33 12.53 -23.33
C PRO A 15 -30.08 11.24 -22.52
N LEU A 16 -31.09 10.35 -22.50
CA LEU A 16 -30.96 9.07 -21.76
C LEU A 16 -29.87 8.17 -22.34
N ARG A 17 -29.80 8.06 -23.65
CA ARG A 17 -28.81 7.23 -24.33
C ARG A 17 -27.40 7.76 -24.13
N PHE A 18 -27.20 9.05 -24.36
CA PHE A 18 -25.91 9.70 -24.16
C PHE A 18 -25.47 9.65 -22.69
N GLY A 19 -26.42 9.88 -21.78
CA GLY A 19 -26.20 9.81 -20.34
C GLY A 19 -25.74 8.39 -19.89
N LEU A 20 -26.42 7.35 -20.36
CA LEU A 20 -26.08 5.97 -20.05
C LEU A 20 -24.72 5.57 -20.64
N THR A 21 -24.42 5.96 -21.89
CA THR A 21 -23.12 5.65 -22.51
C THR A 21 -21.99 6.40 -21.83
N SER A 22 -22.13 7.70 -21.57
CA SER A 22 -21.15 8.49 -20.83
C SER A 22 -21.00 7.99 -19.39
N GLY A 23 -22.09 7.60 -18.74
CA GLY A 23 -22.08 7.01 -17.39
C GLY A 23 -21.37 5.67 -17.32
N SER A 24 -21.54 4.80 -18.32
CA SER A 24 -20.81 3.52 -18.36
C SER A 24 -19.30 3.71 -18.55
N VAL A 25 -18.89 4.67 -19.40
CA VAL A 25 -17.47 5.04 -19.57
C VAL A 25 -16.91 5.65 -18.27
N ALA A 26 -17.69 6.55 -17.64
CA ALA A 26 -17.29 7.16 -16.37
C ALA A 26 -17.08 6.11 -15.27
N LEU A 27 -17.99 5.15 -15.15
CA LEU A 27 -17.89 4.06 -14.17
C LEU A 27 -16.70 3.17 -14.44
N ALA A 28 -16.44 2.81 -15.71
CA ALA A 28 -15.32 1.96 -16.09
C ALA A 28 -13.97 2.62 -15.76
N LEU A 29 -13.82 3.91 -16.09
CA LEU A 29 -12.59 4.64 -15.78
C LEU A 29 -12.45 4.95 -14.30
N PHE A 30 -13.53 5.20 -13.59
CA PHE A 30 -13.51 5.30 -12.13
C PHE A 30 -12.97 4.01 -11.49
N LEU A 31 -13.48 2.84 -11.92
CA LEU A 31 -13.02 1.55 -11.42
C LEU A 31 -11.56 1.28 -11.79
N TYR A 32 -11.16 1.58 -13.03
CA TYR A 32 -9.77 1.45 -13.47
C TYR A 32 -8.82 2.32 -12.63
N CYS A 33 -9.14 3.61 -12.47
CA CYS A 33 -8.36 4.51 -11.62
C CYS A 33 -8.28 4.02 -10.18
N THR A 34 -9.37 3.47 -9.64
CA THR A 34 -9.39 2.91 -8.29
C THR A 34 -8.45 1.71 -8.15
N LEU A 35 -8.48 0.76 -9.12
CA LEU A 35 -7.60 -0.39 -9.13
C LEU A 35 -6.12 0.02 -9.25
N GLN A 36 -5.81 0.96 -10.15
CA GLN A 36 -4.45 1.48 -10.31
C GLN A 36 -3.96 2.24 -9.05
N THR A 37 -4.85 2.92 -8.36
CA THR A 37 -4.52 3.56 -7.09
C THR A 37 -4.14 2.54 -6.02
N VAL A 38 -4.83 1.39 -5.97
CA VAL A 38 -4.45 0.29 -5.06
C VAL A 38 -3.04 -0.22 -5.39
N LEU A 39 -2.73 -0.43 -6.69
CA LEU A 39 -1.41 -0.88 -7.12
C LEU A 39 -0.30 0.11 -6.76
N THR A 40 -0.51 1.40 -7.04
CA THR A 40 0.48 2.43 -6.70
C THR A 40 0.69 2.56 -5.20
N SER A 41 -0.34 2.31 -4.39
CA SER A 41 -0.22 2.28 -2.93
C SER A 41 0.59 1.08 -2.45
N LEU A 42 0.45 -0.10 -3.08
CA LEU A 42 1.29 -1.27 -2.80
C LEU A 42 2.76 -1.05 -3.19
N ASP A 43 3.01 -0.43 -4.35
CA ASP A 43 4.36 -0.05 -4.79
C ASP A 43 4.99 1.00 -3.86
N GLY A 44 4.18 1.87 -3.29
CA GLY A 44 4.58 2.83 -2.26
C GLY A 44 5.17 2.15 -1.02
N LEU A 45 4.59 1.03 -0.56
CA LEU A 45 5.14 0.24 0.57
C LEU A 45 6.54 -0.28 0.28
N VAL A 46 6.80 -0.69 -0.95
CA VAL A 46 8.13 -1.20 -1.36
C VAL A 46 9.14 -0.05 -1.48
N SER A 47 8.72 1.05 -2.10
CA SER A 47 9.61 2.20 -2.36
C SER A 47 9.87 3.05 -1.12
N GLY A 48 8.98 3.04 -0.13
CA GLY A 48 9.16 3.73 1.15
C GLY A 48 10.13 3.01 2.10
N ALA A 49 10.37 1.70 1.88
CA ALA A 49 11.33 0.96 2.68
C ALA A 49 12.76 1.50 2.46
N SER A 50 13.51 1.60 3.55
CA SER A 50 14.85 2.19 3.52
C SER A 50 15.81 1.38 2.64
N GLY A 51 16.47 2.06 1.70
CA GLY A 51 17.57 1.47 0.91
C GLY A 51 18.85 1.17 1.71
N ASN A 52 18.90 1.63 2.97
CA ASN A 52 20.06 1.49 3.85
C ASN A 52 19.82 0.50 5.00
N ARG A 53 18.78 -0.33 4.90
CA ARG A 53 18.44 -1.30 5.94
C ARG A 53 18.25 -2.69 5.34
N LEU A 54 18.79 -3.70 6.03
CA LEU A 54 18.63 -5.10 5.64
C LEU A 54 17.73 -5.82 6.66
N ILE A 55 16.98 -6.78 6.16
CA ILE A 55 16.20 -7.73 6.97
C ILE A 55 16.79 -9.12 6.77
N THR A 56 17.11 -9.78 7.88
CA THR A 56 17.54 -11.19 7.90
C THR A 56 16.43 -12.02 8.49
N SER A 57 15.91 -12.95 7.72
CA SER A 57 14.88 -13.92 8.13
C SER A 57 15.38 -15.35 7.98
N SER A 58 14.59 -16.32 8.46
CA SER A 58 14.88 -17.72 8.16
C SER A 58 14.71 -17.98 6.65
N ALA A 59 15.68 -18.68 6.05
CA ALA A 59 15.64 -19.08 4.65
C ALA A 59 14.55 -20.16 4.36
N VAL A 60 14.00 -20.78 5.41
CA VAL A 60 12.99 -21.84 5.28
C VAL A 60 11.57 -21.27 5.24
N SER A 61 11.28 -20.33 6.16
CA SER A 61 9.96 -19.70 6.27
C SER A 61 10.06 -18.39 7.03
N LEU A 62 9.28 -17.39 6.62
CA LEU A 62 9.18 -16.10 7.32
C LEU A 62 8.62 -16.25 8.75
N PHE A 63 7.88 -17.31 9.02
CA PHE A 63 7.29 -17.60 10.34
C PHE A 63 8.21 -18.46 11.23
N GLN A 64 9.36 -18.88 10.73
CA GLN A 64 10.31 -19.61 11.54
C GLN A 64 11.21 -18.64 12.31
N SER A 65 11.14 -18.71 13.64
CA SER A 65 11.94 -17.88 14.52
C SER A 65 13.43 -18.20 14.42
N LEU A 66 14.25 -17.16 14.57
CA LEU A 66 15.71 -17.25 14.68
C LEU A 66 16.12 -17.17 16.15
N PRO A 67 17.15 -17.93 16.56
CA PRO A 67 17.66 -17.82 17.94
C PRO A 67 18.33 -16.46 18.15
N ILE A 68 18.09 -15.85 19.32
CA ILE A 68 18.70 -14.55 19.68
C ILE A 68 20.24 -14.61 19.70
N ALA A 69 20.81 -15.78 19.96
CA ALA A 69 22.24 -16.01 19.85
C ALA A 69 22.81 -15.75 18.42
N GLY A 70 21.94 -15.85 17.39
CA GLY A 70 22.28 -15.47 16.02
C GLY A 70 22.50 -13.97 15.88
N LEU A 71 21.70 -13.14 16.57
CA LEU A 71 21.89 -11.68 16.60
C LEU A 71 23.27 -11.32 17.16
N GLU A 72 23.67 -11.96 18.29
CA GLU A 72 24.97 -11.73 18.89
C GLU A 72 26.13 -12.22 17.99
N ARG A 73 25.91 -13.25 17.20
CA ARG A 73 26.89 -13.71 16.20
C ARG A 73 27.11 -12.65 15.12
N VAL A 74 26.01 -12.03 14.61
CA VAL A 74 26.12 -10.94 13.61
C VAL A 74 26.79 -9.72 14.20
N ARG A 75 26.43 -9.32 15.43
CA ARG A 75 27.08 -8.22 16.16
C ARG A 75 28.58 -8.48 16.39
N GLY A 76 28.91 -9.69 16.79
CA GLY A 76 30.29 -10.11 17.07
C GLY A 76 31.17 -10.23 15.83
N ALA A 77 30.59 -10.48 14.66
CA ALA A 77 31.35 -10.58 13.40
C ALA A 77 31.92 -9.23 12.94
N ARG A 78 31.42 -8.11 13.44
CA ARG A 78 31.87 -6.74 13.11
C ARG A 78 32.05 -6.52 11.61
N ILE A 79 31.05 -6.89 10.84
CA ILE A 79 31.04 -6.76 9.39
C ILE A 79 31.18 -5.27 9.04
N ASP A 80 32.15 -4.96 8.17
CA ASP A 80 32.40 -3.59 7.72
C ASP A 80 31.18 -3.03 6.97
N GLY A 81 30.78 -1.80 7.29
CA GLY A 81 29.56 -1.17 6.75
C GLY A 81 28.27 -1.51 7.51
N VAL A 82 28.32 -2.36 8.55
CA VAL A 82 27.20 -2.60 9.46
C VAL A 82 27.26 -1.62 10.62
N ARG A 83 26.24 -0.80 10.76
CA ARG A 83 26.17 0.22 11.83
C ARG A 83 25.50 -0.29 13.09
N ARG A 84 24.35 -0.97 12.97
CA ARG A 84 23.55 -1.50 14.07
C ARG A 84 22.85 -2.78 13.67
N VAL A 85 22.57 -3.62 14.66
CA VAL A 85 21.78 -4.84 14.47
C VAL A 85 20.73 -4.91 15.56
N GLY A 86 19.47 -4.93 15.15
CA GLY A 86 18.29 -5.09 16.01
C GLY A 86 17.53 -6.36 15.67
N HIS A 87 16.34 -6.52 16.29
CA HIS A 87 15.47 -7.63 15.98
C HIS A 87 14.01 -7.27 16.19
N TRP A 88 13.16 -7.96 15.44
CA TRP A 88 11.70 -7.88 15.54
C TRP A 88 11.12 -9.27 15.71
N THR A 89 9.99 -9.32 16.38
CA THR A 89 9.20 -10.54 16.53
C THR A 89 7.75 -10.22 16.23
N TRP A 90 7.21 -10.92 15.26
CA TRP A 90 5.78 -10.87 14.96
C TRP A 90 4.98 -11.42 16.15
N PHE A 91 3.95 -10.69 16.53
CA PHE A 91 3.01 -11.12 17.55
C PHE A 91 1.61 -11.18 16.93
N ASP A 92 1.01 -12.37 16.92
CA ASP A 92 -0.37 -12.51 16.52
C ASP A 92 -1.26 -12.66 17.75
N GLY A 93 -2.40 -11.94 17.74
CA GLY A 93 -3.35 -11.92 18.83
C GLY A 93 -4.61 -11.16 18.42
N VAL A 94 -5.66 -11.32 19.18
CA VAL A 94 -6.97 -10.70 18.92
C VAL A 94 -7.17 -9.53 19.86
N TYR A 95 -7.58 -8.38 19.31
CA TYR A 95 -8.05 -7.23 20.06
C TYR A 95 -9.55 -7.04 19.78
N ARG A 96 -10.39 -7.23 20.79
CA ARG A 96 -11.85 -7.12 20.71
C ARG A 96 -12.54 -8.07 19.73
N ASP A 97 -12.28 -7.98 18.40
CA ASP A 97 -12.89 -8.80 17.36
C ASP A 97 -11.81 -9.52 16.54
N PRO A 98 -11.90 -10.85 16.34
CA PRO A 98 -10.97 -11.62 15.51
C PRO A 98 -10.90 -11.16 14.03
N LYS A 99 -11.93 -10.46 13.55
CA LYS A 99 -11.98 -9.93 12.17
C LYS A 99 -11.18 -8.63 12.00
N GLU A 100 -10.86 -7.97 13.10
CA GLU A 100 -10.14 -6.71 13.11
C GLU A 100 -8.67 -6.97 13.39
N PHE A 101 -7.92 -7.07 12.33
CA PHE A 101 -6.49 -7.29 12.40
C PHE A 101 -5.70 -5.97 12.29
N PHE A 102 -4.55 -5.89 12.94
CA PHE A 102 -3.51 -4.89 12.77
C PHE A 102 -2.14 -5.52 13.11
N PRO A 103 -1.02 -5.05 12.51
CA PRO A 103 0.31 -5.61 12.78
C PRO A 103 0.76 -5.31 14.21
N ARG A 104 1.48 -6.26 14.81
CA ARG A 104 2.04 -6.13 16.16
C ARG A 104 3.43 -6.72 16.18
N PHE A 105 4.39 -5.94 16.67
CA PHE A 105 5.78 -6.38 16.75
C PHE A 105 6.37 -6.13 18.12
N GLY A 106 7.00 -7.18 18.66
CA GLY A 106 7.93 -7.04 19.76
C GLY A 106 9.30 -6.61 19.22
N VAL A 107 9.83 -5.51 19.72
CA VAL A 107 11.09 -4.91 19.25
C VAL A 107 12.10 -4.72 20.37
N ASP A 108 13.39 -4.68 20.00
CA ASP A 108 14.46 -4.18 20.87
C ASP A 108 14.41 -2.66 20.88
N VAL A 109 13.73 -2.08 21.88
CA VAL A 109 13.33 -0.66 21.88
C VAL A 109 14.50 0.30 21.69
N PRO A 110 15.68 0.14 22.34
CA PRO A 110 16.80 1.04 22.12
C PRO A 110 17.31 1.04 20.68
N THR A 111 17.41 -0.16 20.08
CA THR A 111 17.83 -0.28 18.68
C THR A 111 16.74 0.22 17.73
N PHE A 112 15.48 -0.08 18.02
CA PHE A 112 14.33 0.38 17.25
C PHE A 112 14.26 1.91 17.19
N ARG A 113 14.39 2.59 18.34
CA ARG A 113 14.48 4.05 18.39
C ARG A 113 15.61 4.61 17.54
N ALA A 114 16.77 3.97 17.63
CA ALA A 114 17.94 4.40 16.87
C ALA A 114 17.85 4.12 15.35
N GLN A 115 16.99 3.17 14.94
CA GLN A 115 16.76 2.81 13.54
C GLN A 115 15.62 3.58 12.89
N TYR A 116 14.55 3.88 13.64
CA TYR A 116 13.29 4.41 13.11
C TYR A 116 12.83 5.71 13.79
N GLY A 117 13.40 6.04 14.93
CA GLY A 117 13.06 7.23 15.73
C GLY A 117 14.00 8.41 15.53
N ASP A 118 14.09 9.23 16.57
CA ASP A 118 14.90 10.45 16.62
C ASP A 118 16.42 10.25 16.42
N GLY A 119 16.90 9.01 16.55
CA GLY A 119 18.28 8.60 16.27
C GLY A 119 18.54 8.06 14.87
N ALA A 120 17.54 8.02 13.99
CA ALA A 120 17.67 7.41 12.67
C ALA A 120 18.51 8.28 11.70
N PRO A 121 19.46 7.67 10.95
CA PRO A 121 20.34 8.43 10.04
C PRO A 121 19.63 9.09 8.87
N SER A 122 18.51 8.51 8.42
CA SER A 122 17.67 8.98 7.32
C SER A 122 16.61 10.00 7.75
N GLY A 123 16.58 10.36 9.04
CA GLY A 123 15.49 11.10 9.67
C GLY A 123 14.50 10.16 10.37
N ALA A 124 13.74 10.71 11.31
CA ALA A 124 12.75 9.94 12.04
C ALA A 124 11.62 9.48 11.09
N GLU A 125 11.39 8.18 11.05
CA GLU A 125 10.27 7.56 10.33
C GLU A 125 9.00 7.61 11.20
N TYR A 126 9.18 7.39 12.52
CA TYR A 126 8.13 7.51 13.50
C TYR A 126 8.36 8.76 14.37
N LEU A 127 7.41 9.68 14.30
CA LEU A 127 7.46 10.95 14.99
C LEU A 127 6.90 10.80 16.40
N LEU A 128 7.80 10.85 17.37
CA LEU A 128 7.54 10.88 18.79
C LEU A 128 8.47 11.90 19.45
N GLU A 129 8.01 12.54 20.51
CA GLU A 129 8.88 13.38 21.34
C GLU A 129 9.92 12.52 22.09
N ALA A 130 11.09 13.10 22.37
CA ALA A 130 12.16 12.41 23.10
C ALA A 130 11.66 11.85 24.46
N ALA A 131 10.78 12.58 25.15
CA ALA A 131 10.18 12.16 26.41
C ALA A 131 9.25 10.94 26.26
N GLU A 132 8.60 10.80 25.09
CA GLU A 132 7.74 9.66 24.77
C GLU A 132 8.58 8.42 24.46
N TRP A 133 9.68 8.58 23.70
CA TRP A 133 10.67 7.53 23.51
C TRP A 133 11.26 7.05 24.85
N ASP A 134 11.65 7.98 25.72
CA ASP A 134 12.21 7.65 27.04
C ASP A 134 11.18 6.93 27.91
N ARG A 135 9.89 7.23 27.80
CA ARG A 135 8.82 6.52 28.49
C ARG A 135 8.66 5.11 27.94
N PHE A 136 8.67 4.98 26.61
CA PHE A 136 8.59 3.67 25.96
C PHE A 136 9.77 2.78 26.36
N GLU A 137 10.99 3.30 26.40
CA GLU A 137 12.16 2.51 26.84
C GLU A 137 12.09 2.05 28.29
N ARG A 138 11.49 2.85 29.18
CA ARG A 138 11.41 2.52 30.62
C ARG A 138 10.29 1.56 30.98
N GLU A 139 9.16 1.65 30.29
CA GLU A 139 7.96 0.87 30.62
C GLU A 139 7.89 -0.43 29.82
N LYS A 140 8.41 -1.53 30.41
CA LYS A 140 8.45 -2.85 29.75
C LYS A 140 7.11 -3.37 29.26
N ALA A 141 6.01 -3.12 29.98
CA ALA A 141 4.66 -3.44 29.55
C ALA A 141 4.03 -2.32 28.70
N GLY A 142 4.83 -1.30 28.35
CA GLY A 142 4.42 -0.22 27.48
C GLY A 142 4.37 -0.64 26.01
N CYS A 143 3.46 -0.02 25.27
CA CYS A 143 3.40 -0.12 23.82
C CYS A 143 3.21 1.25 23.19
N ILE A 144 3.70 1.42 21.97
CA ILE A 144 3.37 2.54 21.11
C ILE A 144 2.46 2.06 19.99
N ILE A 145 1.51 2.90 19.60
CA ILE A 145 0.57 2.61 18.53
C ILE A 145 0.58 3.75 17.51
N GLY A 146 0.28 3.44 16.27
CA GLY A 146 0.11 4.47 15.25
C GLY A 146 -1.16 5.28 15.45
N ARG A 147 -1.14 6.52 14.97
CA ARG A 147 -2.29 7.43 15.04
C ARG A 147 -3.54 6.86 14.37
N GLY A 148 -3.37 6.17 13.25
CA GLY A 148 -4.45 5.49 12.56
C GLY A 148 -5.17 4.47 13.44
N LEU A 149 -4.38 3.65 14.16
CA LEU A 149 -4.92 2.67 15.10
C LEU A 149 -5.61 3.34 16.31
N ALA A 150 -5.02 4.43 16.83
CA ALA A 150 -5.59 5.20 17.91
C ALA A 150 -6.95 5.79 17.52
N ASP A 151 -7.07 6.38 16.33
CA ASP A 151 -8.31 6.99 15.83
C ASP A 151 -9.38 5.92 15.57
N ARG A 152 -9.00 4.76 15.01
CA ARG A 152 -9.90 3.64 14.71
C ARG A 152 -10.64 3.14 15.95
N TYR A 153 -9.92 3.01 17.06
CA TYR A 153 -10.47 2.44 18.29
C TYR A 153 -10.78 3.48 19.39
N GLY A 154 -10.52 4.77 19.12
CA GLY A 154 -10.69 5.85 20.07
C GLY A 154 -9.74 5.76 21.27
N LEU A 155 -8.51 5.28 21.04
CA LEU A 155 -7.52 5.01 22.09
C LEU A 155 -6.70 6.27 22.40
N LYS A 156 -6.26 6.36 23.66
CA LYS A 156 -5.45 7.47 24.17
C LYS A 156 -4.23 6.94 24.92
N VAL A 157 -3.23 7.78 25.08
CA VAL A 157 -2.09 7.50 25.96
C VAL A 157 -2.60 7.25 27.39
N GLY A 158 -2.14 6.14 27.98
CA GLY A 158 -2.56 5.66 29.28
C GLY A 158 -3.65 4.57 29.24
N ASP A 159 -4.32 4.37 28.11
CA ASP A 159 -5.32 3.32 27.98
C ASP A 159 -4.68 1.93 27.99
N PRO A 160 -5.36 0.92 28.55
CA PRO A 160 -4.91 -0.47 28.48
C PRO A 160 -5.22 -1.07 27.11
N MET A 161 -4.25 -1.74 26.52
CA MET A 161 -4.42 -2.60 25.36
C MET A 161 -4.29 -4.05 25.77
N VAL A 162 -5.39 -4.79 25.68
CA VAL A 162 -5.45 -6.21 26.06
C VAL A 162 -5.62 -7.06 24.81
N LEU A 163 -4.69 -7.97 24.61
CA LEU A 163 -4.65 -8.87 23.45
C LEU A 163 -4.77 -10.32 23.91
N ASP A 164 -5.60 -11.10 23.25
CA ASP A 164 -5.64 -12.54 23.40
C ASP A 164 -4.75 -13.18 22.34
N GLY A 165 -3.59 -13.69 22.79
CA GLY A 165 -2.54 -14.23 21.91
C GLY A 165 -2.94 -15.54 21.26
N THR A 166 -2.68 -15.68 19.97
CA THR A 166 -2.94 -16.89 19.18
C THR A 166 -1.67 -17.73 19.03
N ILE A 167 -0.60 -17.15 18.49
CA ILE A 167 0.73 -17.81 18.38
C ILE A 167 1.36 -17.98 19.75
N TYR A 168 1.18 -16.98 20.62
CA TYR A 168 1.65 -17.00 22.00
C TYR A 168 0.44 -17.00 22.93
N PRO A 169 -0.11 -18.17 23.28
CA PRO A 169 -1.36 -18.28 24.03
C PRO A 169 -1.35 -17.54 25.36
N GLY A 170 -2.44 -16.89 25.68
CA GLY A 170 -2.63 -16.14 26.93
C GLY A 170 -3.15 -14.73 26.70
N THR A 171 -3.56 -14.09 27.79
CA THR A 171 -4.04 -12.70 27.76
C THR A 171 -2.87 -11.76 28.06
N TRP A 172 -2.53 -10.92 27.09
CA TRP A 172 -1.42 -9.98 27.13
C TRP A 172 -1.92 -8.58 27.42
N ARG A 173 -1.35 -7.94 28.43
CA ARG A 173 -1.77 -6.60 28.87
C ARG A 173 -0.64 -5.61 28.65
N PHE A 174 -0.94 -4.60 27.85
CA PHE A 174 -0.05 -3.48 27.56
C PHE A 174 -0.69 -2.17 27.99
N THR A 175 0.13 -1.14 28.19
CA THR A 175 -0.32 0.24 28.39
C THR A 175 0.18 1.08 27.24
N ILE A 176 -0.70 1.87 26.62
CA ILE A 176 -0.30 2.78 25.54
C ILE A 176 0.49 3.92 26.15
N VAL A 177 1.78 3.99 25.86
CA VAL A 177 2.69 5.01 26.41
C VAL A 177 2.91 6.19 25.47
N ALA A 178 2.73 5.98 24.17
CA ALA A 178 2.77 7.04 23.16
C ALA A 178 1.98 6.66 21.90
N ILE A 179 1.62 7.66 21.10
CA ILE A 179 0.95 7.51 19.80
C ILE A 179 1.82 8.18 18.76
N TYR A 180 2.45 7.37 17.89
CA TYR A 180 3.29 7.89 16.84
C TYR A 180 2.51 8.32 15.60
N ALA A 181 3.05 9.30 14.88
CA ALA A 181 2.62 9.69 13.54
C ALA A 181 3.79 9.54 12.57
N SER A 182 3.51 9.61 11.28
CA SER A 182 4.53 9.71 10.23
C SER A 182 4.19 10.86 9.28
N ASP A 183 5.20 11.62 8.89
CA ASP A 183 5.05 12.65 7.84
C ASP A 183 5.05 12.04 6.44
N ASN A 184 5.46 10.79 6.33
CA ASN A 184 5.47 10.07 5.06
C ASN A 184 4.26 9.10 5.01
N PRO A 185 3.32 9.30 4.08
CA PRO A 185 2.13 8.45 3.95
C PRO A 185 2.47 6.98 3.59
N THR A 186 3.71 6.69 3.25
CA THR A 186 4.19 5.34 2.98
C THR A 186 4.41 4.52 4.25
N TYR A 187 4.65 5.18 5.39
CA TYR A 187 4.82 4.49 6.67
C TYR A 187 3.48 4.22 7.34
N ASP A 188 3.36 2.99 7.84
CA ASP A 188 2.14 2.49 8.45
C ASP A 188 1.89 3.13 9.82
N GLU A 189 0.74 3.80 9.97
CA GLU A 189 0.22 4.29 11.24
C GLU A 189 -0.77 3.32 11.91
N GLU A 190 -0.86 2.09 11.45
CA GLU A 190 -1.80 1.08 11.95
C GLU A 190 -1.11 -0.02 12.79
N THR A 191 0.20 0.07 13.01
CA THR A 191 1.01 -0.94 13.69
C THR A 191 1.18 -0.61 15.18
N MET A 192 1.25 -1.66 16.00
CA MET A 192 1.61 -1.61 17.41
C MET A 192 3.02 -2.15 17.62
N TYR A 193 3.85 -1.42 18.36
CA TYR A 193 5.17 -1.86 18.79
C TYR A 193 5.23 -1.95 20.31
N PHE A 194 5.86 -3.03 20.80
CA PHE A 194 6.03 -3.26 22.23
C PHE A 194 7.39 -3.92 22.52
N HIS A 195 7.77 -4.03 23.79
CA HIS A 195 9.05 -4.61 24.18
C HIS A 195 9.10 -6.10 23.92
N TRP A 196 10.08 -6.54 23.09
CA TRP A 196 10.39 -7.96 22.94
C TRP A 196 10.80 -8.62 24.25
N SER A 197 11.51 -7.91 25.14
CA SER A 197 11.91 -8.42 26.44
C SER A 197 10.72 -8.82 27.33
N TYR A 198 9.61 -8.06 27.24
CA TYR A 198 8.36 -8.41 27.92
C TYR A 198 7.78 -9.73 27.40
N LEU A 199 7.73 -9.89 26.08
CA LEU A 199 7.29 -11.13 25.44
C LEU A 199 8.16 -12.31 25.87
N ASN A 200 9.48 -12.16 25.77
CA ASN A 200 10.45 -13.21 26.08
C ASN A 200 10.40 -13.63 27.56
N GLU A 201 10.27 -12.69 28.48
CA GLU A 201 10.15 -12.97 29.91
C GLU A 201 8.86 -13.74 30.25
N GLN A 202 7.72 -13.36 29.65
CA GLN A 202 6.44 -14.03 29.87
C GLN A 202 6.41 -15.45 29.28
N LEU A 203 7.14 -15.71 28.21
CA LEU A 203 7.29 -17.04 27.60
C LEU A 203 8.33 -17.93 28.27
N GLY A 204 8.92 -17.50 29.39
CA GLY A 204 9.93 -18.29 30.11
C GLY A 204 11.30 -18.27 29.43
N ARG A 205 11.66 -17.20 28.70
CA ARG A 205 12.93 -16.99 28.02
C ARG A 205 13.18 -17.99 26.90
N VAL A 206 12.32 -17.94 25.89
CA VAL A 206 12.48 -18.76 24.67
C VAL A 206 13.71 -18.33 23.84
N ASP A 207 14.18 -17.11 24.07
CA ASP A 207 15.38 -16.51 23.46
C ASP A 207 15.38 -16.64 21.92
N SER A 208 14.23 -16.38 21.31
CA SER A 208 14.04 -16.37 19.87
C SER A 208 13.37 -15.08 19.39
N CYS A 209 13.63 -14.70 18.15
CA CYS A 209 13.00 -13.57 17.48
C CYS A 209 12.62 -13.93 16.05
N GLY A 210 11.79 -13.11 15.40
CA GLY A 210 11.34 -13.37 14.03
C GLY A 210 12.41 -13.06 12.99
N THR A 211 12.93 -11.83 13.04
CA THR A 211 13.89 -11.30 12.05
C THR A 211 14.97 -10.46 12.73
N PHE A 212 16.12 -10.34 12.10
CA PHE A 212 17.11 -9.32 12.46
C PHE A 212 16.97 -8.13 11.51
N THR A 213 17.15 -6.93 12.04
CA THR A 213 17.22 -5.67 11.29
C THR A 213 18.65 -5.14 11.34
N ILE A 214 19.20 -4.77 10.20
CA ILE A 214 20.60 -4.35 10.10
C ILE A 214 20.64 -2.99 9.40
N ASP A 215 21.11 -1.96 10.12
CA ASP A 215 21.37 -0.66 9.52
C ASP A 215 22.75 -0.67 8.88
N LEU A 216 22.81 -0.10 7.68
CA LEU A 216 24.04 0.08 6.93
C LEU A 216 24.62 1.48 7.14
N GLU A 217 25.95 1.57 7.04
CA GLU A 217 26.62 2.85 6.91
C GLU A 217 26.39 3.45 5.52
N PRO A 218 26.36 4.79 5.39
CA PRO A 218 26.25 5.42 4.09
C PRO A 218 27.35 4.96 3.12
N GLY A 219 26.94 4.46 1.95
CA GLY A 219 27.87 3.98 0.93
C GLY A 219 28.36 2.54 1.10
N ALA A 220 27.87 1.81 2.10
CA ALA A 220 28.12 0.38 2.24
C ALA A 220 27.49 -0.39 1.07
N ASP A 221 28.12 -1.50 0.68
CA ASP A 221 27.59 -2.41 -0.35
C ASP A 221 26.61 -3.43 0.29
N PRO A 222 25.29 -3.29 0.04
CA PRO A 222 24.29 -4.17 0.63
C PRO A 222 24.45 -5.63 0.20
N ALA A 223 24.82 -5.88 -1.06
CA ALA A 223 24.92 -7.23 -1.59
C ALA A 223 26.04 -8.02 -0.90
N ARG A 224 27.21 -7.40 -0.73
CA ARG A 224 28.33 -7.98 0.01
C ARG A 224 27.95 -8.30 1.45
N ILE A 225 27.31 -7.36 2.14
CA ILE A 225 26.93 -7.54 3.54
C ILE A 225 25.89 -8.65 3.69
N CYS A 226 24.92 -8.77 2.78
CA CYS A 226 23.96 -9.88 2.77
C CYS A 226 24.68 -11.24 2.69
N GLU A 227 25.65 -11.37 1.77
CA GLU A 227 26.42 -12.61 1.62
C GLU A 227 27.27 -12.92 2.88
N GLU A 228 27.90 -11.92 3.48
CA GLU A 228 28.69 -12.08 4.70
C GLU A 228 27.82 -12.50 5.90
N VAL A 229 26.64 -11.87 6.08
CA VAL A 229 25.69 -12.26 7.14
C VAL A 229 25.20 -13.69 6.94
N ASP A 230 24.74 -14.04 5.73
CA ASP A 230 24.24 -15.40 5.45
C ASP A 230 25.35 -16.46 5.55
N ALA A 231 26.60 -16.12 5.25
CA ALA A 231 27.73 -17.00 5.42
C ALA A 231 27.93 -17.41 6.88
N LEU A 232 27.64 -16.55 7.85
CA LEU A 232 27.70 -16.88 9.27
C LEU A 232 26.79 -18.06 9.66
N PHE A 233 25.67 -18.21 8.93
CA PHE A 233 24.63 -19.22 9.22
C PHE A 233 24.63 -20.41 8.26
N ARG A 234 25.49 -20.43 7.25
CA ARG A 234 25.53 -21.47 6.20
C ARG A 234 25.64 -22.90 6.75
N ASN A 235 26.42 -23.06 7.82
CA ASN A 235 26.66 -24.36 8.45
C ASN A 235 25.88 -24.54 9.77
N SER A 236 24.85 -23.69 10.01
CA SER A 236 23.98 -23.80 11.18
C SER A 236 22.65 -24.48 10.81
N GLY A 237 21.98 -25.03 11.82
CA GLY A 237 20.61 -25.55 11.64
C GLY A 237 19.58 -24.47 11.27
N ASN A 238 19.93 -23.18 11.39
CA ASN A 238 19.08 -22.04 11.11
C ASN A 238 19.68 -21.22 9.95
N ARG A 239 19.47 -21.68 8.72
CA ARG A 239 19.91 -20.93 7.53
C ARG A 239 19.10 -19.64 7.41
N THR A 240 19.79 -18.56 7.05
CA THR A 240 19.21 -17.24 6.90
C THR A 240 19.15 -16.78 5.45
N LEU A 241 18.24 -15.87 5.17
CA LEU A 241 18.14 -15.08 3.96
C LEU A 241 18.17 -13.61 4.37
N THR A 242 19.24 -12.93 3.99
CA THR A 242 19.41 -11.50 4.22
C THR A 242 19.17 -10.73 2.93
N GLN A 243 18.33 -9.70 2.98
CA GLN A 243 17.97 -8.91 1.82
C GLN A 243 17.65 -7.47 2.23
N LEU A 244 17.59 -6.56 1.26
CA LEU A 244 17.12 -5.19 1.49
C LEU A 244 15.70 -5.20 2.06
N GLU A 245 15.39 -4.25 2.93
CA GLU A 245 14.06 -4.08 3.51
C GLU A 245 12.98 -3.92 2.42
N SER A 246 13.29 -3.19 1.34
CA SER A 246 12.43 -3.05 0.18
C SER A 246 12.15 -4.39 -0.54
N ALA A 247 13.18 -5.24 -0.68
CA ALA A 247 13.03 -6.57 -1.27
C ALA A 247 12.21 -7.50 -0.36
N PHE A 248 12.41 -7.41 0.97
CA PHE A 248 11.62 -8.14 1.95
C PHE A 248 10.14 -7.74 1.90
N SER A 249 9.85 -6.44 1.85
CA SER A 249 8.47 -5.91 1.71
C SER A 249 7.83 -6.36 0.40
N ALA A 250 8.58 -6.33 -0.71
CA ALA A 250 8.09 -6.84 -1.99
C ALA A 250 7.78 -8.35 -1.94
N GLN A 251 8.63 -9.14 -1.28
CA GLN A 251 8.40 -10.58 -1.09
C GLN A 251 7.15 -10.84 -0.25
N PHE A 252 6.90 -10.05 0.78
CA PHE A 252 5.71 -10.16 1.61
C PHE A 252 4.43 -9.89 0.79
N ILE A 253 4.45 -8.86 -0.05
CA ILE A 253 3.34 -8.57 -0.96
C ILE A 253 3.14 -9.70 -1.98
N GLN A 254 4.22 -10.24 -2.56
CA GLN A 254 4.16 -11.33 -3.51
C GLN A 254 3.62 -12.64 -2.91
N MET A 255 3.72 -12.83 -1.59
CA MET A 255 3.14 -14.00 -0.90
C MET A 255 1.61 -14.06 -1.04
N TRP A 256 0.95 -12.93 -1.27
CA TRP A 256 -0.49 -12.85 -1.59
C TRP A 256 -0.82 -13.18 -3.05
N GLY A 257 0.16 -13.63 -3.83
CA GLY A 257 0.04 -13.88 -5.24
C GLY A 257 0.38 -12.66 -6.11
N ASN A 258 0.28 -12.83 -7.42
CA ASN A 258 0.52 -11.72 -8.34
C ASN A 258 -0.72 -10.83 -8.45
N ILE A 259 -1.06 -10.14 -7.34
CA ILE A 259 -2.23 -9.26 -7.23
C ILE A 259 -2.16 -8.13 -8.27
N GLY A 260 -0.95 -7.62 -8.56
CA GLY A 260 -0.74 -6.59 -9.57
C GLY A 260 -1.25 -7.04 -10.93
N LEU A 261 -0.79 -8.19 -11.40
CA LEU A 261 -1.22 -8.75 -12.69
C LEU A 261 -2.73 -9.04 -12.72
N LEU A 262 -3.29 -9.49 -11.61
CA LEU A 262 -4.73 -9.72 -11.50
C LEU A 262 -5.52 -8.40 -11.65
N PHE A 263 -5.10 -7.34 -10.99
CA PHE A 263 -5.75 -6.04 -11.06
C PHE A 263 -5.60 -5.38 -12.43
N ASP A 264 -4.42 -5.48 -13.03
CA ASP A 264 -4.19 -5.04 -14.41
C ASP A 264 -5.13 -5.75 -15.39
N PHE A 265 -5.22 -7.08 -15.29
CA PHE A 265 -6.09 -7.87 -16.13
C PHE A 265 -7.58 -7.49 -15.96
N ILE A 266 -8.04 -7.32 -14.72
CA ILE A 266 -9.41 -6.88 -14.44
C ILE A 266 -9.64 -5.46 -14.99
N GLY A 267 -8.69 -4.55 -14.79
CA GLY A 267 -8.77 -3.18 -15.28
C GLY A 267 -8.88 -3.12 -16.81
N TYR A 268 -8.00 -3.80 -17.52
CA TYR A 268 -8.05 -3.87 -18.98
C TYR A 268 -9.31 -4.58 -19.49
N ALA A 269 -9.79 -5.63 -18.81
CA ALA A 269 -11.03 -6.31 -19.19
C ALA A 269 -12.25 -5.37 -19.08
N VAL A 270 -12.33 -4.55 -18.02
CA VAL A 270 -13.39 -3.58 -17.81
C VAL A 270 -13.36 -2.48 -18.89
N VAL A 271 -12.17 -1.94 -19.18
CA VAL A 271 -11.99 -0.94 -20.24
C VAL A 271 -12.37 -1.52 -21.60
N PHE A 272 -11.91 -2.72 -21.92
CA PHE A 272 -12.24 -3.41 -23.18
C PHE A 272 -13.74 -3.68 -23.31
N ALA A 273 -14.39 -4.22 -22.27
CA ALA A 273 -15.83 -4.45 -22.28
C ALA A 273 -16.62 -3.15 -22.51
N THR A 274 -16.21 -2.07 -21.84
CA THR A 274 -16.84 -0.76 -22.01
C THR A 274 -16.62 -0.19 -23.40
N PHE A 275 -15.42 -0.37 -23.97
CA PHE A 275 -15.14 -0.01 -25.36
C PHE A 275 -16.07 -0.72 -26.34
N VAL A 276 -16.25 -2.05 -26.20
CA VAL A 276 -17.15 -2.84 -27.05
C VAL A 276 -18.61 -2.39 -26.89
N ILE A 277 -19.06 -2.13 -25.67
CA ILE A 277 -20.42 -1.63 -25.41
C ILE A 277 -20.62 -0.24 -26.06
N SER A 278 -19.66 0.65 -25.87
CA SER A 278 -19.71 2.01 -26.45
C SER A 278 -19.70 1.98 -27.97
N LEU A 279 -18.86 1.12 -28.58
CA LEU A 279 -18.80 0.90 -30.01
C LEU A 279 -20.14 0.39 -30.55
N ASN A 280 -20.74 -0.62 -29.92
CA ASN A 280 -22.05 -1.15 -30.32
C ASN A 280 -23.14 -0.08 -30.24
N THR A 281 -23.15 0.71 -29.16
CA THR A 281 -24.12 1.80 -28.97
C THR A 281 -23.97 2.87 -30.05
N MET A 282 -22.72 3.23 -30.40
CA MET A 282 -22.45 4.20 -31.47
C MET A 282 -22.83 3.67 -32.86
N LEU A 283 -22.54 2.41 -33.17
CA LEU A 283 -22.94 1.76 -34.41
C LEU A 283 -24.47 1.75 -34.56
N LEU A 284 -25.18 1.45 -33.49
CA LEU A 284 -26.65 1.49 -33.48
C LEU A 284 -27.15 2.90 -33.72
N SER A 285 -26.52 3.92 -33.10
CA SER A 285 -26.84 5.32 -33.35
C SER A 285 -26.71 5.73 -34.82
N VAL A 286 -25.63 5.31 -35.46
CA VAL A 286 -25.44 5.61 -36.91
C VAL A 286 -26.49 4.93 -37.76
N ARG A 287 -26.86 3.66 -37.46
CA ARG A 287 -27.91 2.93 -38.21
C ARG A 287 -29.28 3.61 -38.08
N GLU A 288 -29.68 4.06 -36.91
CA GLU A 288 -30.95 4.75 -36.67
C GLU A 288 -31.06 6.07 -37.44
N ARG A 289 -29.90 6.73 -37.68
CA ARG A 289 -29.83 8.05 -38.33
C ARG A 289 -29.46 8.02 -39.83
N VAL A 290 -29.60 6.85 -40.48
CA VAL A 290 -29.29 6.74 -41.92
C VAL A 290 -30.09 7.73 -42.76
N LYS A 291 -31.36 8.03 -42.40
CA LYS A 291 -32.19 9.03 -43.09
C LYS A 291 -31.60 10.45 -42.95
N GLU A 292 -31.11 10.84 -41.79
CA GLU A 292 -30.43 12.12 -41.54
C GLU A 292 -29.16 12.25 -42.38
N VAL A 293 -28.39 11.16 -42.47
CA VAL A 293 -27.19 11.09 -43.31
C VAL A 293 -27.53 11.26 -44.79
N GLY A 294 -28.66 10.67 -45.24
CA GLY A 294 -29.17 10.86 -46.58
C GLY A 294 -29.48 12.32 -46.88
N VAL A 295 -30.17 13.00 -45.98
CA VAL A 295 -30.53 14.45 -46.12
C VAL A 295 -29.26 15.31 -46.14
N LEU A 296 -28.28 15.05 -45.27
CA LEU A 296 -26.99 15.76 -45.27
C LEU A 296 -26.24 15.60 -46.59
N LYS A 297 -26.28 14.40 -47.19
CA LYS A 297 -25.64 14.14 -48.48
C LYS A 297 -26.38 14.86 -49.65
N THR A 298 -27.71 14.91 -49.63
CA THR A 298 -28.47 15.66 -50.63
C THR A 298 -28.24 17.17 -50.54
N LEU A 299 -27.93 17.68 -49.36
CA LEU A 299 -27.53 19.07 -49.14
C LEU A 299 -26.04 19.35 -49.50
N GLY A 300 -25.32 18.36 -50.07
CA GLY A 300 -23.99 18.53 -50.57
C GLY A 300 -22.85 18.34 -49.54
N PHE A 301 -23.15 17.81 -48.35
CA PHE A 301 -22.11 17.52 -47.36
C PHE A 301 -21.22 16.35 -47.80
N PRO A 302 -19.87 16.49 -47.86
CA PRO A 302 -18.99 15.42 -48.22
C PRO A 302 -19.00 14.29 -47.17
N THR A 303 -18.83 13.04 -47.62
CA THR A 303 -18.81 11.84 -46.74
C THR A 303 -17.81 11.97 -45.57
N ALA A 304 -16.68 12.62 -45.84
CA ALA A 304 -15.65 12.89 -44.80
C ALA A 304 -16.18 13.85 -43.70
N GLY A 305 -17.01 14.82 -44.06
CA GLY A 305 -17.67 15.76 -43.13
C GLY A 305 -18.65 15.05 -42.22
N VAL A 306 -19.48 14.15 -42.78
CA VAL A 306 -20.44 13.34 -42.01
C VAL A 306 -19.70 12.39 -41.06
N ARG A 307 -18.66 11.69 -41.53
CA ARG A 307 -17.84 10.82 -40.69
C ARG A 307 -17.21 11.59 -39.53
N ARG A 308 -16.66 12.79 -39.79
CA ARG A 308 -16.05 13.63 -38.77
C ARG A 308 -17.08 14.09 -37.70
N LEU A 309 -18.33 14.34 -38.10
CA LEU A 309 -19.38 14.68 -37.17
C LEU A 309 -19.64 13.57 -36.15
N TYR A 310 -19.79 12.33 -36.60
CA TYR A 310 -20.00 11.19 -35.70
C TYR A 310 -18.76 10.87 -34.83
N LEU A 311 -17.55 11.05 -35.36
CA LEU A 311 -16.34 10.90 -34.55
C LEU A 311 -16.26 11.95 -33.44
N VAL A 312 -16.57 13.21 -33.73
CA VAL A 312 -16.61 14.28 -32.73
C VAL A 312 -17.69 14.01 -31.69
N GLU A 313 -18.86 13.51 -32.10
CA GLU A 313 -19.94 13.11 -31.20
C GLU A 313 -19.48 12.00 -30.25
N ALA A 314 -18.84 10.93 -30.76
CA ALA A 314 -18.29 9.83 -29.98
C ALA A 314 -17.22 10.30 -29.00
N PHE A 315 -16.26 11.11 -29.45
CA PHE A 315 -15.23 11.69 -28.61
C PHE A 315 -15.79 12.60 -27.51
N THR A 316 -16.85 13.36 -27.81
CA THR A 316 -17.47 14.21 -26.79
C THR A 316 -18.14 13.41 -25.70
N VAL A 317 -18.84 12.33 -26.04
CA VAL A 317 -19.57 11.47 -25.09
C VAL A 317 -18.60 10.62 -24.28
N CYS A 318 -17.66 9.94 -24.94
CA CYS A 318 -16.68 9.09 -24.27
C CYS A 318 -15.67 9.92 -23.46
N GLY A 319 -15.17 11.01 -24.03
CA GLY A 319 -14.24 11.92 -23.34
C GLY A 319 -14.89 12.63 -22.13
N GLY A 320 -16.15 13.03 -22.28
CA GLY A 320 -16.93 13.58 -21.16
C GLY A 320 -17.11 12.56 -20.04
N GLY A 321 -17.43 11.31 -20.38
CA GLY A 321 -17.50 10.20 -19.43
C GLY A 321 -16.16 9.92 -18.75
N ALA A 322 -15.09 9.90 -19.55
CA ALA A 322 -13.73 9.68 -19.06
C ALA A 322 -13.31 10.74 -18.04
N LEU A 323 -13.48 12.01 -18.39
CA LEU A 323 -13.16 13.13 -17.49
C LEU A 323 -14.01 13.11 -16.21
N CYS A 324 -15.28 12.74 -16.31
CA CYS A 324 -16.13 12.58 -15.13
C CYS A 324 -15.67 11.43 -14.24
N GLY A 325 -15.33 10.28 -14.82
CA GLY A 325 -14.85 9.11 -14.07
C GLY A 325 -13.54 9.36 -13.37
N ALA A 326 -12.54 9.89 -14.10
CA ALA A 326 -11.23 10.27 -13.54
C ALA A 326 -11.36 11.39 -12.50
N GLY A 327 -12.20 12.40 -12.77
CA GLY A 327 -12.47 13.48 -11.82
C GLY A 327 -13.14 13.00 -10.53
N LEU A 328 -14.06 12.04 -10.63
CA LEU A 328 -14.72 11.42 -9.48
C LEU A 328 -13.73 10.59 -8.66
N ALA A 329 -12.86 9.82 -9.34
CA ALA A 329 -11.78 9.07 -8.68
C ALA A 329 -10.87 10.03 -7.92
N ARG A 330 -10.43 11.12 -8.56
CA ARG A 330 -9.60 12.13 -7.90
C ARG A 330 -10.29 12.76 -6.70
N LEU A 331 -11.56 13.12 -6.83
CA LEU A 331 -12.32 13.78 -5.75
C LEU A 331 -12.53 12.88 -4.55
N LEU A 332 -12.77 11.59 -4.78
CA LEU A 332 -12.98 10.63 -3.70
C LEU A 332 -11.68 10.21 -3.01
N TRP A 333 -10.59 10.06 -3.79
CA TRP A 333 -9.32 9.55 -3.28
C TRP A 333 -8.28 10.64 -2.99
N HIS A 334 -8.51 11.91 -3.41
CA HIS A 334 -7.61 13.02 -3.16
C HIS A 334 -8.11 13.84 -1.97
N GLY A 335 -7.53 13.64 -0.82
CA GLY A 335 -7.80 14.46 0.37
C GLY A 335 -8.52 13.78 1.53
N GLN A 336 -8.93 12.54 1.37
CA GLN A 336 -9.30 11.69 2.51
C GLN A 336 -8.70 10.31 2.30
N PRO A 337 -7.80 9.84 3.18
CA PRO A 337 -7.40 8.46 3.17
C PRO A 337 -8.64 7.62 3.46
N ILE A 338 -9.18 6.96 2.45
CA ILE A 338 -10.20 5.95 2.70
C ILE A 338 -9.47 4.77 3.29
N ARG A 339 -9.48 4.72 4.61
CA ARG A 339 -9.02 3.59 5.40
C ARG A 339 -10.00 2.45 5.14
N LEU A 340 -9.74 1.64 4.11
CA LEU A 340 -10.38 0.34 4.04
C LEU A 340 -9.88 -0.45 5.25
N ALA A 341 -10.82 -0.94 6.06
CA ALA A 341 -10.62 -1.59 7.35
C ALA A 341 -9.83 -2.91 7.31
N THR A 342 -8.93 -3.08 6.37
CA THR A 342 -8.07 -4.24 6.21
C THR A 342 -6.62 -3.81 6.14
N VAL A 343 -5.95 -4.12 7.11
CA VAL A 343 -4.59 -4.11 7.63
C VAL A 343 -3.42 -4.09 6.63
N ILE A 344 -3.62 -4.16 5.35
CA ILE A 344 -2.56 -4.37 4.36
C ILE A 344 -2.43 -3.21 3.38
N PHE A 345 -3.38 -2.28 3.37
CA PHE A 345 -3.39 -1.22 2.38
C PHE A 345 -3.09 0.14 3.03
N PRO A 346 -1.93 0.74 2.71
CA PRO A 346 -1.66 2.13 3.06
C PRO A 346 -2.67 3.06 2.38
N GLU A 347 -2.67 4.32 2.79
CA GLU A 347 -3.54 5.35 2.26
C GLU A 347 -3.59 5.37 0.74
N PHE A 348 -4.80 5.33 0.17
CA PHE A 348 -5.01 5.42 -1.27
C PHE A 348 -4.80 6.86 -1.74
N LEU A 349 -3.77 7.09 -2.52
CA LEU A 349 -3.51 8.37 -3.15
C LEU A 349 -3.61 8.22 -4.68
N VAL A 350 -4.57 8.89 -5.31
CA VAL A 350 -4.60 9.01 -6.77
C VAL A 350 -3.48 9.95 -7.18
N THR A 351 -2.42 9.39 -7.77
CA THR A 351 -1.32 10.20 -8.31
C THR A 351 -1.70 10.79 -9.68
N ASP A 352 -1.08 11.93 -10.05
CA ASP A 352 -1.30 12.50 -11.37
C ASP A 352 -0.86 11.56 -12.50
N ALA A 353 0.10 10.65 -12.24
CA ALA A 353 0.50 9.59 -13.16
C ALA A 353 -0.65 8.64 -13.46
N THR A 354 -1.39 8.17 -12.46
CA THR A 354 -2.56 7.29 -12.61
C THR A 354 -3.66 7.92 -13.47
N LEU A 355 -3.84 9.26 -13.36
CA LEU A 355 -4.82 9.98 -14.17
C LEU A 355 -4.38 10.12 -15.62
N VAL A 356 -3.08 10.29 -15.88
CA VAL A 356 -2.53 10.40 -17.25
C VAL A 356 -2.58 9.05 -17.95
N GLU A 357 -2.34 7.94 -17.27
CA GLU A 357 -2.44 6.59 -17.85
C GLU A 357 -3.89 6.18 -18.15
N ALA A 358 -4.86 6.71 -17.40
CA ALA A 358 -6.28 6.41 -17.57
C ALA A 358 -6.96 7.22 -18.69
N LEU A 359 -6.40 8.37 -19.10
CA LEU A 359 -6.95 9.27 -20.12
C LEU A 359 -6.33 9.04 -21.50
#